data_6f6d5d58c05a0f6cce396b284153fa98
#
_entry.id   6f6d5d58c05a0f6cce396b284153fa98
#
_cell.length_a   1.000
_cell.length_b   1.000
_cell.length_c   1.000
_cell.angle_alpha   90.00
_cell.angle_beta   90.00
_cell.angle_gamma   90.00
#
_symmetry.space_group_name_H-M   'P 1'
#
loop_
_entity.id
_entity.type
_entity.pdbx_description
1 polymer ?
#
loop_
_entity_poly.entity_id
_entity_poly.type
_entity_poly.pdbx_seq_one_letter_code
_entity_poly.pdbx_strand_id
1 'polypeptide(L)'
;MSPSTPLEKFETMGADALVMGGGPQSVRSIEALTDELRDASNLMTKIKLPMLCICVTHQLMATTFGGTTNLAKKPEFGPVEVSVLDEDTILSGLRPSFTAWESHNDEIVRAPPEFKVLASSDNCAVQAMRHEKMDVFGVQFHPEVYHTQRGVDVFKNFLKIVREK
;
A
#
# COMPACT_ATOMS: atom_id res chain seq x y z
N MET A 1 10.24 -12.68 3.28
CA MET A 1 11.65 -12.25 3.24
C MET A 1 11.82 -10.97 4.03
N SER A 2 13.01 -10.72 4.60
CA SER A 2 13.29 -9.41 5.21
C SER A 2 13.56 -8.36 4.14
N PRO A 3 13.15 -7.08 4.34
CA PRO A 3 13.53 -5.96 3.48
C PRO A 3 15.06 -5.78 3.35
N SER A 4 15.81 -6.20 4.36
CA SER A 4 17.30 -6.18 4.38
C SER A 4 17.95 -7.26 3.50
N THR A 5 17.15 -8.07 2.81
CA THR A 5 17.67 -9.05 1.86
C THR A 5 18.29 -8.31 0.66
N PRO A 6 19.54 -8.66 0.23
CA PRO A 6 20.15 -8.03 -0.93
C PRO A 6 19.27 -8.08 -2.18
N LEU A 7 19.23 -7.00 -2.97
CA LEU A 7 18.40 -6.87 -4.18
C LEU A 7 18.64 -8.03 -5.16
N GLU A 8 19.91 -8.41 -5.37
CA GLU A 8 20.31 -9.53 -6.23
C GLU A 8 19.61 -10.85 -5.86
N LYS A 9 19.32 -11.05 -4.58
CA LYS A 9 18.61 -12.25 -4.13
C LYS A 9 17.13 -12.21 -4.53
N PHE A 10 16.49 -11.05 -4.52
CA PHE A 10 15.13 -10.91 -5.04
C PHE A 10 15.09 -11.19 -6.55
N GLU A 11 16.08 -10.68 -7.30
CA GLU A 11 16.18 -10.89 -8.75
C GLU A 11 16.45 -12.37 -9.11
N THR A 12 17.28 -13.05 -8.31
CA THR A 12 17.64 -14.47 -8.57
C THR A 12 16.58 -15.48 -8.11
N MET A 13 15.60 -15.07 -7.31
CA MET A 13 14.52 -15.94 -6.83
C MET A 13 13.45 -16.25 -7.87
N GLY A 14 13.42 -15.54 -8.99
CA GLY A 14 12.36 -15.67 -9.98
C GLY A 14 11.00 -15.19 -9.46
N ALA A 15 11.01 -14.16 -8.60
CA ALA A 15 9.77 -13.54 -8.13
C ALA A 15 9.15 -12.68 -9.24
N ASP A 16 7.87 -12.83 -9.48
CA ASP A 16 7.12 -12.06 -10.48
C ASP A 16 6.52 -10.77 -9.92
N ALA A 17 6.38 -10.66 -8.60
CA ALA A 17 5.83 -9.51 -7.91
C ALA A 17 6.29 -9.45 -6.44
N LEU A 18 6.04 -8.30 -5.79
CA LEU A 18 6.34 -8.07 -4.39
C LEU A 18 5.07 -7.64 -3.65
N VAL A 19 4.79 -8.30 -2.52
CA VAL A 19 3.78 -7.85 -1.55
C VAL A 19 4.48 -7.49 -0.25
N MET A 20 4.30 -6.25 0.20
CA MET A 20 4.91 -5.72 1.42
C MET A 20 3.83 -5.51 2.47
N GLY A 21 3.95 -6.22 3.59
CA GLY A 21 2.95 -6.24 4.66
C GLY A 21 2.99 -5.04 5.59
N GLY A 22 2.01 -5.01 6.50
CA GLY A 22 1.90 -4.02 7.56
C GLY A 22 2.90 -4.22 8.70
N GLY A 23 2.88 -3.30 9.66
CA GLY A 23 3.71 -3.33 10.86
C GLY A 23 3.35 -2.20 11.82
N PRO A 24 3.85 -2.21 13.06
CA PRO A 24 3.50 -1.23 14.09
C PRO A 24 4.30 0.08 14.02
N GLN A 25 5.21 0.21 13.06
CA GLN A 25 6.11 1.36 12.96
C GLN A 25 5.38 2.61 12.42
N SER A 26 5.95 3.80 12.66
CA SER A 26 5.53 5.06 12.07
C SER A 26 6.53 5.50 10.99
N VAL A 27 6.03 6.08 9.91
CA VAL A 27 6.83 6.49 8.74
C VAL A 27 6.64 7.98 8.40
N ARG A 28 6.41 8.83 9.42
CA ARG A 28 6.16 10.27 9.25
C ARG A 28 7.38 11.05 8.77
N SER A 29 8.59 10.53 8.95
CA SER A 29 9.84 11.15 8.51
C SER A 29 10.81 10.08 8.01
N ILE A 30 11.43 10.34 6.85
CA ILE A 30 12.47 9.45 6.28
C ILE A 30 13.69 9.36 7.19
N GLU A 31 14.05 10.46 7.86
CA GLU A 31 15.19 10.53 8.77
C GLU A 31 15.00 9.65 10.01
N ALA A 32 13.75 9.49 10.45
CA ALA A 32 13.38 8.71 11.62
C ALA A 32 13.06 7.24 11.32
N LEU A 33 13.21 6.77 10.07
CA LEU A 33 12.98 5.37 9.70
C LEU A 33 13.98 4.45 10.42
N THR A 34 13.48 3.31 10.89
CA THR A 34 14.32 2.19 11.32
C THR A 34 15.14 1.67 10.12
N ASP A 35 16.25 0.96 10.38
CA ASP A 35 17.06 0.41 9.30
C ASP A 35 16.24 -0.51 8.37
N GLU A 36 15.33 -1.31 8.94
CA GLU A 36 14.44 -2.20 8.19
C GLU A 36 13.51 -1.43 7.24
N LEU A 37 12.90 -0.34 7.70
CA LEU A 37 12.04 0.51 6.86
C LEU A 37 12.85 1.30 5.83
N ARG A 38 14.08 1.68 6.15
CA ARG A 38 15.01 2.31 5.21
C ARG A 38 15.41 1.34 4.09
N ASP A 39 15.69 0.09 4.42
CA ASP A 39 15.95 -0.96 3.44
C ASP A 39 14.73 -1.23 2.56
N ALA A 40 13.52 -1.26 3.16
CA ALA A 40 12.28 -1.39 2.42
C ALA A 40 12.05 -0.22 1.44
N SER A 41 12.30 1.02 1.88
CA SER A 41 12.24 2.22 1.03
C SER A 41 13.23 2.13 -0.14
N ASN A 42 14.47 1.71 0.13
CA ASN A 42 15.48 1.50 -0.89
C ASN A 42 15.08 0.41 -1.90
N LEU A 43 14.47 -0.68 -1.41
CA LEU A 43 13.95 -1.76 -2.26
C LEU A 43 12.86 -1.24 -3.20
N MET A 44 11.89 -0.46 -2.67
CA MET A 44 10.78 0.11 -3.46
C MET A 44 11.26 0.94 -4.65
N THR A 45 12.38 1.66 -4.50
CA THR A 45 12.92 2.52 -5.57
C THR A 45 13.78 1.78 -6.59
N LYS A 46 14.32 0.62 -6.24
CA LYS A 46 15.28 -0.13 -7.08
C LYS A 46 14.64 -1.30 -7.81
N ILE A 47 13.68 -1.98 -7.18
CA ILE A 47 13.06 -3.16 -7.77
C ILE A 47 12.08 -2.75 -8.87
N LYS A 48 12.08 -3.47 -9.98
CA LYS A 48 11.20 -3.22 -11.14
C LYS A 48 10.03 -4.20 -11.24
N LEU A 49 9.74 -4.91 -10.15
CA LEU A 49 8.61 -5.82 -10.08
C LEU A 49 7.31 -5.07 -9.73
N PRO A 50 6.16 -5.55 -10.19
CA PRO A 50 4.88 -5.12 -9.66
C PRO A 50 4.85 -5.22 -8.13
N MET A 51 4.29 -4.20 -7.46
CA MET A 51 4.36 -4.10 -6.01
C MET A 51 3.00 -3.72 -5.40
N LEU A 52 2.61 -4.44 -4.34
CA LEU A 52 1.47 -4.12 -3.50
C LEU A 52 1.93 -3.86 -2.07
N CYS A 53 1.72 -2.63 -1.58
CA CYS A 53 2.09 -2.18 -0.23
C CYS A 53 0.85 -2.10 0.66
N ILE A 54 0.92 -2.63 1.89
CA ILE A 54 -0.21 -2.73 2.83
C ILE A 54 0.10 -1.99 4.14
N CYS A 55 -0.80 -1.12 4.58
CA CYS A 55 -0.75 -0.40 5.85
C CYS A 55 0.55 0.44 5.99
N VAL A 56 1.45 0.12 6.92
CA VAL A 56 2.70 0.88 7.12
C VAL A 56 3.54 0.95 5.85
N THR A 57 3.57 -0.08 5.02
CA THR A 57 4.34 -0.04 3.76
C THR A 57 3.65 0.79 2.68
N HIS A 58 2.32 0.95 2.71
CA HIS A 58 1.59 1.94 1.91
C HIS A 58 2.00 3.37 2.30
N GLN A 59 2.08 3.66 3.60
CA GLN A 59 2.54 4.96 4.11
C GLN A 59 4.03 5.19 3.79
N LEU A 60 4.87 4.15 3.93
CA LEU A 60 6.28 4.19 3.55
C LEU A 60 6.45 4.49 2.06
N MET A 61 5.66 3.84 1.21
CA MET A 61 5.63 4.09 -0.23
C MET A 61 5.29 5.56 -0.52
N ALA A 62 4.27 6.11 0.13
CA ALA A 62 3.93 7.53 -0.03
C ALA A 62 5.12 8.43 0.32
N THR A 63 5.74 8.22 1.48
CA THR A 63 6.89 9.01 1.94
C THR A 63 8.10 8.84 1.02
N THR A 64 8.37 7.62 0.57
CA THR A 64 9.49 7.29 -0.35
C THR A 64 9.36 8.01 -1.69
N PHE A 65 8.16 8.14 -2.23
CA PHE A 65 7.89 8.78 -3.52
C PHE A 65 7.53 10.27 -3.41
N GLY A 66 7.76 10.92 -2.25
CA GLY A 66 7.62 12.37 -2.07
C GLY A 66 6.23 12.83 -1.63
N GLY A 67 5.39 11.93 -1.16
CA GLY A 67 4.17 12.22 -0.43
C GLY A 67 4.42 12.65 1.02
N THR A 68 3.38 12.76 1.83
CA THR A 68 3.49 13.14 3.24
C THR A 68 2.57 12.28 4.09
N THR A 69 3.15 11.64 5.10
CA THR A 69 2.43 10.88 6.13
C THR A 69 2.47 11.64 7.46
N ASN A 70 1.38 11.63 8.21
CA ASN A 70 1.30 12.27 9.51
C ASN A 70 0.36 11.48 10.45
N LEU A 71 0.32 11.88 11.71
CA LEU A 71 -0.67 11.38 12.66
C LEU A 71 -2.07 11.69 12.13
N ALA A 72 -2.93 10.68 12.06
CA ALA A 72 -4.32 10.85 11.66
C ALA A 72 -5.07 11.74 12.65
N LYS A 73 -5.90 12.64 12.14
CA LYS A 73 -6.78 13.44 13.00
C LYS A 73 -7.76 12.55 13.77
N LYS A 74 -8.17 11.45 13.16
CA LYS A 74 -9.03 10.44 13.74
C LYS A 74 -8.53 9.06 13.29
N PRO A 75 -7.74 8.38 14.11
CA PRO A 75 -7.26 7.02 13.84
C PRO A 75 -8.40 6.04 13.56
N GLU A 76 -8.14 5.07 12.71
CA GLU A 76 -9.13 4.06 12.33
C GLU A 76 -8.69 2.68 12.83
N PHE A 77 -9.61 2.01 13.57
CA PHE A 77 -9.43 0.67 14.10
C PHE A 77 -10.73 -0.12 13.95
N GLY A 78 -10.62 -1.35 13.45
CA GLY A 78 -11.76 -2.22 13.22
C GLY A 78 -12.41 -2.02 11.84
N PRO A 79 -13.70 -2.31 11.68
CA PRO A 79 -14.40 -2.20 10.41
C PRO A 79 -14.66 -0.74 10.04
N VAL A 80 -14.23 -0.35 8.84
CA VAL A 80 -14.43 1.00 8.28
C VAL A 80 -15.00 0.87 6.87
N GLU A 81 -15.94 1.74 6.51
CA GLU A 81 -16.43 1.81 5.14
C GLU A 81 -15.44 2.56 4.26
N VAL A 82 -14.96 1.89 3.22
CA VAL A 82 -14.04 2.42 2.22
C VAL A 82 -14.80 2.69 0.94
N SER A 83 -14.86 3.94 0.52
CA SER A 83 -15.49 4.40 -0.72
C SER A 83 -14.51 4.27 -1.89
N VAL A 84 -14.92 3.59 -2.95
CA VAL A 84 -14.10 3.42 -4.16
C VAL A 84 -14.33 4.60 -5.10
N LEU A 85 -13.33 5.46 -5.21
CA LEU A 85 -13.33 6.65 -6.07
C LEU A 85 -13.05 6.26 -7.52
N ASP A 86 -12.13 5.31 -7.72
CA ASP A 86 -11.81 4.74 -9.00
C ASP A 86 -11.58 3.24 -8.83
N GLU A 87 -12.39 2.43 -9.53
CA GLU A 87 -12.27 0.96 -9.48
C GLU A 87 -11.21 0.41 -10.42
N ASP A 88 -10.39 1.27 -11.00
CA ASP A 88 -9.28 0.87 -11.84
C ASP A 88 -8.33 -0.08 -11.10
N THR A 89 -7.85 -1.07 -11.83
CA THR A 89 -6.82 -2.03 -11.37
C THR A 89 -7.20 -2.85 -10.14
N ILE A 90 -6.49 -2.66 -8.99
CA ILE A 90 -6.62 -3.52 -7.79
C ILE A 90 -7.99 -3.46 -7.10
N LEU A 91 -8.78 -2.41 -7.34
CA LEU A 91 -10.13 -2.25 -6.78
C LEU A 91 -11.25 -2.61 -7.76
N SER A 92 -10.92 -3.23 -8.91
CA SER A 92 -11.90 -3.62 -9.91
C SER A 92 -13.01 -4.51 -9.30
N GLY A 93 -14.27 -4.12 -9.54
CA GLY A 93 -15.46 -4.80 -9.06
C GLY A 93 -15.80 -4.53 -7.59
N LEU A 94 -15.13 -3.60 -6.90
CA LEU A 94 -15.37 -3.30 -5.48
C LEU A 94 -16.29 -2.06 -5.26
N ARG A 95 -16.73 -1.39 -6.33
CA ARG A 95 -17.67 -0.26 -6.22
C ARG A 95 -19.05 -0.66 -5.63
N PRO A 96 -19.78 0.31 -5.02
CA PRO A 96 -19.36 1.70 -4.74
C PRO A 96 -18.46 1.80 -3.49
N SER A 97 -18.61 0.86 -2.55
CA SER A 97 -17.87 0.81 -1.29
C SER A 97 -17.82 -0.62 -0.76
N PHE A 98 -16.97 -0.86 0.22
CA PHE A 98 -16.85 -2.12 0.94
C PHE A 98 -16.34 -1.87 2.36
N THR A 99 -16.65 -2.78 3.28
CA THR A 99 -16.10 -2.73 4.64
C THR A 99 -14.69 -3.32 4.65
N ALA A 100 -13.72 -2.53 5.10
CA ALA A 100 -12.34 -2.96 5.30
C ALA A 100 -11.96 -2.95 6.77
N TRP A 101 -10.99 -3.78 7.15
CA TRP A 101 -10.40 -3.78 8.48
C TRP A 101 -9.22 -2.83 8.54
N GLU A 102 -9.29 -1.87 9.45
CA GLU A 102 -8.28 -0.85 9.67
C GLU A 102 -7.56 -1.04 11.00
N SER A 103 -6.29 -0.66 11.03
CA SER A 103 -5.48 -0.64 12.26
C SER A 103 -4.32 0.35 12.07
N HIS A 104 -4.63 1.66 12.08
CA HIS A 104 -3.60 2.68 11.87
C HIS A 104 -3.83 3.95 12.71
N ASN A 105 -2.72 4.52 13.19
CA ASN A 105 -2.66 5.83 13.84
C ASN A 105 -2.20 6.93 12.86
N ASP A 106 -1.46 6.56 11.83
CA ASP A 106 -0.91 7.50 10.85
C ASP A 106 -1.68 7.38 9.53
N GLU A 107 -1.76 8.47 8.78
CA GLU A 107 -2.40 8.53 7.47
C GLU A 107 -1.54 9.27 6.45
N ILE A 108 -1.76 9.01 5.17
CA ILE A 108 -1.19 9.81 4.09
C ILE A 108 -2.04 11.08 3.95
N VAL A 109 -1.47 12.23 4.33
CA VAL A 109 -2.14 13.53 4.23
C VAL A 109 -1.95 14.19 2.86
N ARG A 110 -0.96 13.76 2.11
CA ARG A 110 -0.72 14.18 0.72
C ARG A 110 -0.14 13.01 -0.08
N ALA A 111 -0.88 12.57 -1.09
CA ALA A 111 -0.39 11.56 -2.02
C ALA A 111 0.87 12.07 -2.75
N PRO A 112 1.82 11.18 -3.08
CA PRO A 112 3.01 11.57 -3.82
C PRO A 112 2.67 12.00 -5.25
N PRO A 113 3.55 12.77 -5.93
CA PRO A 113 3.42 13.05 -7.35
C PRO A 113 3.32 11.74 -8.17
N GLU A 114 2.61 11.80 -9.31
CA GLU A 114 2.38 10.64 -10.19
C GLU A 114 1.63 9.47 -9.56
N PHE A 115 0.96 9.69 -8.40
CA PHE A 115 0.05 8.72 -7.81
C PHE A 115 -1.40 9.19 -7.87
N LYS A 116 -2.27 8.28 -8.28
CA LYS A 116 -3.72 8.46 -8.32
C LYS A 116 -4.34 7.81 -7.09
N VAL A 117 -5.17 8.56 -6.36
CA VAL A 117 -5.97 8.02 -5.24
C VAL A 117 -7.13 7.22 -5.81
N LEU A 118 -7.31 6.00 -5.32
CA LEU A 118 -8.32 5.05 -5.77
C LEU A 118 -9.48 4.89 -4.78
N ALA A 119 -9.24 5.13 -3.50
CA ALA A 119 -10.25 4.99 -2.45
C ALA A 119 -9.98 5.92 -1.27
N SER A 120 -11.05 6.24 -0.53
CA SER A 120 -11.00 7.03 0.70
C SER A 120 -11.99 6.49 1.73
N SER A 121 -11.85 6.91 2.99
CA SER A 121 -12.89 6.79 4.03
C SER A 121 -13.26 8.19 4.55
N ASP A 122 -14.20 8.25 5.48
CA ASP A 122 -14.61 9.52 6.11
C ASP A 122 -13.45 10.19 6.88
N ASN A 123 -12.49 9.41 7.35
CA ASN A 123 -11.40 9.90 8.19
C ASN A 123 -10.02 9.81 7.52
N CYS A 124 -9.86 9.05 6.44
CA CYS A 124 -8.60 8.88 5.71
C CYS A 124 -8.81 9.13 4.21
N ALA A 125 -8.19 10.18 3.70
CA ALA A 125 -8.33 10.60 2.31
C ALA A 125 -7.65 9.66 1.31
N VAL A 126 -6.67 8.87 1.73
CA VAL A 126 -5.87 7.97 0.86
C VAL A 126 -5.91 6.55 1.41
N GLN A 127 -7.03 5.89 1.22
CA GLN A 127 -7.22 4.47 1.58
C GLN A 127 -6.59 3.52 0.57
N ALA A 128 -6.51 3.93 -0.69
CA ALA A 128 -5.79 3.21 -1.73
C ALA A 128 -5.25 4.20 -2.77
N MET A 129 -4.09 3.88 -3.34
CA MET A 129 -3.50 4.63 -4.44
C MET A 129 -2.66 3.75 -5.34
N ARG A 130 -2.43 4.19 -6.58
CA ARG A 130 -1.50 3.57 -7.51
C ARG A 130 -0.59 4.60 -8.15
N HIS A 131 0.59 4.18 -8.57
CA HIS A 131 1.43 4.97 -9.45
C HIS A 131 0.85 4.97 -10.87
N GLU A 132 0.89 6.12 -11.57
CA GLU A 132 0.26 6.25 -12.89
C GLU A 132 0.98 5.49 -14.01
N LYS A 133 2.31 5.30 -13.88
CA LYS A 133 3.17 4.71 -14.91
C LYS A 133 3.79 3.37 -14.53
N MET A 134 3.88 3.06 -13.24
CA MET A 134 4.48 1.81 -12.72
C MET A 134 3.38 0.96 -12.07
N ASP A 135 3.57 -0.36 -12.04
CA ASP A 135 2.66 -1.27 -11.34
C ASP A 135 2.96 -1.30 -9.83
N VAL A 136 2.83 -0.12 -9.22
CA VAL A 136 3.04 0.10 -7.80
C VAL A 136 1.72 0.56 -7.18
N PHE A 137 1.23 -0.22 -6.23
CA PHE A 137 -0.07 -0.06 -5.59
C PHE A 137 0.08 -0.05 -4.08
N GLY A 138 -0.80 0.64 -3.40
CA GLY A 138 -0.87 0.61 -1.95
C GLY A 138 -2.28 0.73 -1.42
N VAL A 139 -2.51 0.07 -0.29
CA VAL A 139 -3.76 0.12 0.45
C VAL A 139 -3.48 0.36 1.94
N GLN A 140 -4.27 1.24 2.58
CA GLN A 140 -4.15 1.52 4.00
C GLN A 140 -4.75 0.40 4.84
N PHE A 141 -5.87 -0.15 4.41
CA PHE A 141 -6.57 -1.27 5.04
C PHE A 141 -5.82 -2.60 4.88
N HIS A 142 -6.28 -3.62 5.60
CA HIS A 142 -5.72 -4.96 5.61
C HIS A 142 -6.56 -5.93 4.76
N PRO A 143 -6.25 -6.11 3.45
CA PRO A 143 -6.98 -7.04 2.60
C PRO A 143 -6.74 -8.52 2.95
N GLU A 144 -5.64 -8.81 3.67
CA GLU A 144 -5.24 -10.16 4.07
C GLU A 144 -6.04 -10.71 5.24
N VAL A 145 -6.76 -9.86 5.99
CA VAL A 145 -7.52 -10.33 7.16
C VAL A 145 -8.95 -10.70 6.77
N TYR A 146 -9.49 -11.70 7.45
CA TYR A 146 -10.83 -12.24 7.21
C TYR A 146 -11.95 -11.18 7.30
N HIS A 147 -11.76 -10.15 8.13
CA HIS A 147 -12.76 -9.10 8.37
C HIS A 147 -12.89 -8.08 7.24
N THR A 148 -11.93 -8.03 6.31
CA THR A 148 -12.05 -7.18 5.12
C THR A 148 -12.94 -7.86 4.10
N GLN A 149 -14.10 -7.24 3.84
CA GLN A 149 -15.04 -7.69 2.84
C GLN A 149 -14.37 -7.73 1.47
N ARG A 150 -14.40 -8.90 0.82
CA ARG A 150 -13.80 -9.09 -0.51
C ARG A 150 -12.30 -8.76 -0.61
N GLY A 151 -11.56 -8.77 0.52
CA GLY A 151 -10.12 -8.49 0.53
C GLY A 151 -9.32 -9.38 -0.43
N VAL A 152 -9.75 -10.64 -0.60
CA VAL A 152 -9.15 -11.59 -1.57
C VAL A 152 -9.23 -11.10 -3.03
N ASP A 153 -10.22 -10.27 -3.37
CA ASP A 153 -10.36 -9.75 -4.74
C ASP A 153 -9.29 -8.70 -5.06
N VAL A 154 -8.80 -7.96 -4.06
CA VAL A 154 -7.65 -7.05 -4.21
C VAL A 154 -6.40 -7.85 -4.66
N PHE A 155 -6.13 -8.99 -4.02
CA PHE A 155 -5.01 -9.85 -4.42
C PHE A 155 -5.23 -10.50 -5.79
N LYS A 156 -6.44 -10.95 -6.12
CA LYS A 156 -6.76 -11.51 -7.44
C LYS A 156 -6.55 -10.47 -8.53
N ASN A 157 -7.00 -9.24 -8.32
CA ASN A 157 -6.82 -8.14 -9.25
C ASN A 157 -5.33 -7.81 -9.44
N PHE A 158 -4.57 -7.75 -8.34
CA PHE A 158 -3.12 -7.54 -8.40
C PHE A 158 -2.41 -8.68 -9.18
N LEU A 159 -2.73 -9.95 -8.90
CA LEU A 159 -2.16 -11.09 -9.61
C LEU A 159 -2.53 -11.11 -11.10
N LYS A 160 -3.67 -10.55 -11.49
CA LYS A 160 -4.04 -10.37 -12.89
C LYS A 160 -3.09 -9.44 -13.62
N ILE A 161 -2.77 -8.28 -13.00
CA ILE A 161 -1.78 -7.32 -13.52
C ILE A 161 -0.42 -7.99 -13.70
N VAL A 162 0.02 -8.79 -12.72
CA VAL A 162 1.31 -9.51 -12.77
C VAL A 162 1.36 -10.50 -13.94
N ARG A 163 0.26 -11.18 -14.25
CA ARG A 163 0.19 -12.20 -15.31
C ARG A 163 0.06 -11.64 -16.72
N GLU A 164 -0.35 -10.40 -16.87
CA GLU A 164 -0.51 -9.74 -18.16
C GLU A 164 0.81 -9.17 -18.72
N LYS A 165 1.92 -9.38 -18.00
CA LYS A 165 3.30 -9.05 -18.40
C LYS A 165 4.07 -10.24 -18.92
#